data_5217fe5857326bd1fc72268c4e4763d7
#
_entry.id   5217fe5857326bd1fc72268c4e4763d7
#
_cell.length_a   1.000
_cell.length_b   1.000
_cell.length_c   1.000
_cell.angle_alpha   90.00
_cell.angle_beta   90.00
_cell.angle_gamma   90.00
#
_symmetry.space_group_name_H-M   'P 1'
#
loop_
_entity.id
_entity.type
_entity.pdbx_description
1 polymer ?
#
loop_
_entity_poly.entity_id
_entity_poly.type
_entity_poly.pdbx_seq_one_letter_code
_entity_poly.pdbx_strand_id
1 'polypeptide(L)'
;MKKGYEGQVNGLIQRMNNEIARNLNLPRWWTQDREFKLMLSPREHELCFTIRDRTNTDYSFQERSRGLQFFLSYYVQLLAHQRPTDRHEILLMDEPDAYLSSSGQQDLLRILEQYAQPDDGSRRDQVVYVTHSPFLINRNAAHRIRVIEKGREDEGTRVVRDATKNHYEPLRTSLGSFVAETAFIGGSNLFVEGLADQVLLAGMSSLLRGDGGSFLRTLDLNEVTIVPGGSASSIPYLVYLARGRDQVRPPCVVLLDGDPAGKDAEKALRRGGARHKPVIDEKLVVRIDTWATDAALTTPANVTVEEVEDLVPPAVAVEAARAYARRFLGLSTNDAAKLQEADLITALDAHGSVWNALAATFAACFDGHIDKVGFAKEVITWAHNARTATPQPPALEYLRTNFAGLIAHIALKLRAAAEQEAASRRDNRLRRLVNGFVQDHPNGLRREQAQQLLDDITFALDDSGASDQPRLVVTQLRRNHKLDSDPMEQVPDFDKFTDGVKSLLYQQRLHDQQEGATAS
;
A
#
# COMPACT_ATOMS: atom_id res chain seq x y z
N MET A 1 31.92 38.54 -17.61
CA MET A 1 31.01 38.35 -18.79
C MET A 1 30.93 39.67 -19.55
N LYS A 2 31.06 39.69 -20.90
CA LYS A 2 30.89 40.91 -21.70
C LYS A 2 29.42 41.37 -21.62
N LYS A 3 29.18 42.62 -21.21
CA LYS A 3 27.86 43.26 -21.24
C LYS A 3 27.25 43.08 -22.65
N GLY A 4 26.14 42.41 -22.76
CA GLY A 4 25.40 42.22 -24.03
C GLY A 4 24.91 40.79 -24.32
N TYR A 5 25.43 39.79 -23.61
CA TYR A 5 25.03 38.37 -23.83
C TYR A 5 24.25 37.74 -22.69
N GLU A 6 23.89 38.53 -21.67
CA GLU A 6 23.20 38.03 -20.46
C GLU A 6 21.87 37.37 -20.80
N GLY A 7 21.10 37.94 -21.73
CA GLY A 7 19.83 37.33 -22.16
C GLY A 7 19.97 35.99 -22.88
N GLN A 8 21.04 35.83 -23.69
CA GLN A 8 21.32 34.59 -24.40
C GLN A 8 21.79 33.51 -23.41
N VAL A 9 22.63 33.84 -22.44
CA VAL A 9 23.11 32.92 -21.40
C VAL A 9 21.93 32.47 -20.52
N ASN A 10 21.06 33.39 -20.07
CA ASN A 10 19.89 33.06 -19.29
C ASN A 10 18.92 32.17 -20.08
N GLY A 11 18.71 32.45 -21.36
CA GLY A 11 17.89 31.61 -22.23
C GLY A 11 18.48 30.20 -22.43
N LEU A 12 19.80 30.06 -22.47
CA LEU A 12 20.46 28.75 -22.53
C LEU A 12 20.29 27.98 -21.23
N ILE A 13 20.52 28.62 -20.08
CA ILE A 13 20.36 28.03 -18.76
C ILE A 13 18.90 27.56 -18.54
N GLN A 14 17.94 28.38 -18.96
CA GLN A 14 16.53 27.99 -18.86
C GLN A 14 16.20 26.76 -19.72
N ARG A 15 16.74 26.66 -20.94
CA ARG A 15 16.61 25.46 -21.76
C ARG A 15 17.24 24.24 -21.10
N MET A 16 18.45 24.40 -20.54
CA MET A 16 19.13 23.32 -19.81
C MET A 16 18.29 22.85 -18.59
N ASN A 17 17.73 23.79 -17.83
CA ASN A 17 16.87 23.48 -16.70
C ASN A 17 15.59 22.72 -17.11
N ASN A 18 14.99 23.09 -18.23
CA ASN A 18 13.83 22.38 -18.78
C ASN A 18 14.21 20.94 -19.20
N GLU A 19 15.39 20.75 -19.81
CA GLU A 19 15.89 19.43 -20.18
C GLU A 19 16.23 18.59 -18.94
N ILE A 20 16.85 19.18 -17.92
CA ILE A 20 17.11 18.51 -16.63
C ILE A 20 15.79 18.06 -15.99
N ALA A 21 14.80 18.96 -15.90
CA ALA A 21 13.50 18.65 -15.32
C ALA A 21 12.78 17.53 -16.08
N ARG A 22 12.84 17.55 -17.41
CA ARG A 22 12.20 16.54 -18.27
C ARG A 22 12.87 15.17 -18.15
N ASN A 23 14.21 15.13 -18.19
CA ASN A 23 14.97 13.88 -18.18
C ASN A 23 15.03 13.24 -16.80
N LEU A 24 15.21 14.03 -15.75
CA LEU A 24 15.22 13.50 -14.38
C LEU A 24 13.83 13.18 -13.86
N ASN A 25 12.83 13.97 -14.23
CA ASN A 25 11.44 13.80 -13.76
C ASN A 25 11.36 13.46 -12.24
N LEU A 26 12.07 14.21 -11.42
CA LEU A 26 12.20 13.98 -9.98
C LEU A 26 10.85 13.87 -9.24
N PRO A 27 9.79 14.64 -9.59
CA PRO A 27 8.47 14.48 -8.98
C PRO A 27 7.87 13.05 -9.10
N ARG A 28 8.27 12.29 -10.12
CA ARG A 28 7.87 10.88 -10.29
C ARG A 28 8.60 9.96 -9.30
N TRP A 29 9.86 10.24 -9.04
CA TRP A 29 10.76 9.32 -8.34
C TRP A 29 11.01 9.69 -6.89
N TRP A 30 10.89 10.96 -6.51
CA TRP A 30 11.03 11.45 -5.14
C TRP A 30 9.68 11.90 -4.61
N THR A 31 8.92 10.98 -4.00
CA THR A 31 7.54 11.24 -3.56
C THR A 31 7.42 12.10 -2.32
N GLN A 32 8.52 12.31 -1.60
CA GLN A 32 8.53 13.12 -0.38
C GLN A 32 8.32 14.63 -0.67
N ASP A 33 8.69 15.08 -1.87
CA ASP A 33 8.46 16.45 -2.33
C ASP A 33 8.23 16.46 -3.85
N ARG A 34 6.98 16.69 -4.27
CA ARG A 34 6.58 16.72 -5.68
C ARG A 34 7.00 18.00 -6.41
N GLU A 35 7.35 19.06 -5.68
CA GLU A 35 7.81 20.32 -6.24
C GLU A 35 9.34 20.38 -6.35
N PHE A 36 10.00 19.32 -5.95
CA PHE A 36 11.44 19.19 -5.97
C PHE A 36 12.01 19.32 -7.38
N LYS A 37 12.95 20.25 -7.56
CA LYS A 37 13.62 20.50 -8.84
C LYS A 37 15.12 20.62 -8.65
N LEU A 38 15.88 19.97 -9.52
CA LEU A 38 17.30 20.20 -9.69
C LEU A 38 17.48 21.26 -10.79
N MET A 39 18.20 22.31 -10.50
CA MET A 39 18.38 23.44 -11.41
C MET A 39 19.86 23.83 -11.52
N LEU A 40 20.24 24.35 -12.69
CA LEU A 40 21.47 25.08 -12.89
C LEU A 40 21.21 26.56 -12.60
N SER A 41 21.97 27.10 -11.69
CA SER A 41 21.91 28.51 -11.30
C SER A 41 23.24 29.19 -11.65
N PRO A 42 23.25 30.31 -12.39
CA PRO A 42 24.46 31.05 -12.69
C PRO A 42 24.92 31.84 -11.45
N ARG A 43 26.17 31.74 -11.11
CA ARG A 43 26.88 32.63 -10.19
C ARG A 43 27.94 33.40 -10.98
N GLU A 44 28.57 34.42 -10.38
CA GLU A 44 29.45 35.36 -11.10
C GLU A 44 30.46 34.70 -12.05
N HIS A 45 31.03 33.55 -11.68
CA HIS A 45 32.03 32.84 -12.48
C HIS A 45 31.76 31.33 -12.61
N GLU A 46 30.65 30.83 -12.07
CA GLU A 46 30.37 29.40 -11.98
C GLU A 46 28.92 29.09 -12.31
N LEU A 47 28.70 27.89 -12.82
CA LEU A 47 27.39 27.28 -12.89
C LEU A 47 27.24 26.29 -11.72
N CYS A 48 26.33 26.59 -10.82
CA CYS A 48 26.06 25.74 -9.66
C CYS A 48 24.78 24.97 -9.81
N PHE A 49 24.80 23.69 -9.43
CA PHE A 49 23.56 22.96 -9.22
C PHE A 49 22.92 23.39 -7.90
N THR A 50 21.67 23.79 -7.98
CA THR A 50 20.85 24.13 -6.82
C THR A 50 19.61 23.25 -6.79
N ILE A 51 19.08 23.05 -5.60
CA ILE A 51 17.87 22.30 -5.35
C ILE A 51 16.81 23.30 -4.93
N ARG A 52 15.69 23.30 -5.64
CA ARG A 52 14.48 24.04 -5.25
C ARG A 52 13.43 23.07 -4.77
N ASP A 53 12.86 23.34 -3.62
CA ASP A 53 11.78 22.55 -3.02
C ASP A 53 10.48 23.37 -2.91
N ARG A 54 9.48 22.80 -2.25
CA ARG A 54 8.16 23.42 -2.02
C ARG A 54 8.20 24.78 -1.32
N THR A 55 9.30 25.14 -0.67
CA THR A 55 9.47 26.46 -0.03
C THR A 55 9.90 27.54 -1.03
N ASN A 56 10.11 27.16 -2.28
CA ASN A 56 10.59 28.02 -3.37
C ASN A 56 11.95 28.65 -3.10
N THR A 57 12.74 28.06 -2.22
CA THR A 57 14.10 28.49 -1.85
C THR A 57 15.12 27.61 -2.56
N ASP A 58 16.22 28.21 -3.01
CA ASP A 58 17.31 27.51 -3.66
C ASP A 58 18.39 27.11 -2.62
N TYR A 59 18.62 25.82 -2.53
CA TYR A 59 19.60 25.21 -1.62
C TYR A 59 20.77 24.62 -2.40
N SER A 60 21.96 24.63 -1.82
CA SER A 60 23.06 23.82 -2.30
C SER A 60 22.87 22.34 -1.92
N PHE A 61 23.59 21.45 -2.60
CA PHE A 61 23.58 20.02 -2.25
C PHE A 61 24.01 19.76 -0.80
N GLN A 62 24.97 20.52 -0.30
CA GLN A 62 25.51 20.35 1.04
C GLN A 62 24.52 20.73 2.16
N GLU A 63 23.56 21.59 1.85
CA GLU A 63 22.52 22.03 2.79
C GLU A 63 21.36 21.03 2.89
N ARG A 64 21.38 19.97 2.11
CA ARG A 64 20.32 18.94 2.11
C ARG A 64 20.71 17.71 2.92
N SER A 65 19.70 16.92 3.31
CA SER A 65 19.91 15.69 4.08
C SER A 65 20.81 14.71 3.32
N ARG A 66 21.61 13.94 4.05
CA ARG A 66 22.44 12.89 3.45
C ARG A 66 21.61 11.89 2.65
N GLY A 67 20.41 11.54 3.12
CA GLY A 67 19.52 10.63 2.40
C GLY A 67 19.19 11.14 1.00
N LEU A 68 18.84 12.41 0.85
CA LEU A 68 18.60 13.01 -0.47
C LEU A 68 19.85 13.00 -1.35
N GLN A 69 21.01 13.30 -0.78
CA GLN A 69 22.29 13.28 -1.51
C GLN A 69 22.59 11.87 -2.05
N PHE A 70 22.41 10.83 -1.23
CA PHE A 70 22.58 9.42 -1.65
C PHE A 70 21.57 9.02 -2.71
N PHE A 71 20.30 9.34 -2.51
CA PHE A 71 19.24 9.06 -3.48
C PHE A 71 19.56 9.65 -4.86
N LEU A 72 19.89 10.94 -4.90
CA LEU A 72 20.25 11.63 -6.16
C LEU A 72 21.50 11.04 -6.79
N SER A 73 22.50 10.66 -5.98
CA SER A 73 23.70 10.01 -6.48
C SER A 73 23.38 8.71 -7.21
N TYR A 74 22.61 7.81 -6.59
CA TYR A 74 22.18 6.58 -7.24
C TYR A 74 21.34 6.84 -8.48
N TYR A 75 20.36 7.73 -8.38
CA TYR A 75 19.43 7.98 -9.48
C TYR A 75 20.14 8.58 -10.70
N VAL A 76 20.98 9.60 -10.50
CA VAL A 76 21.74 10.23 -11.59
C VAL A 76 22.73 9.24 -12.21
N GLN A 77 23.44 8.43 -11.41
CA GLN A 77 24.37 7.42 -11.91
C GLN A 77 23.64 6.36 -12.76
N LEU A 78 22.48 5.86 -12.30
CA LEU A 78 21.69 4.88 -13.05
C LEU A 78 21.17 5.45 -14.37
N LEU A 79 20.77 6.73 -14.41
CA LEU A 79 20.33 7.40 -15.64
C LEU A 79 21.47 7.71 -16.60
N ALA A 80 22.62 8.11 -16.06
CA ALA A 80 23.80 8.46 -16.87
C ALA A 80 24.53 7.22 -17.42
N HIS A 81 24.27 6.04 -16.84
CA HIS A 81 24.92 4.82 -17.27
C HIS A 81 24.47 4.42 -18.67
N GLN A 82 25.41 4.35 -19.59
CA GLN A 82 25.18 3.89 -20.97
C GLN A 82 25.20 2.36 -20.99
N ARG A 83 24.02 1.76 -21.01
CA ARG A 83 23.87 0.30 -21.04
C ARG A 83 24.24 -0.25 -22.41
N PRO A 84 25.04 -1.35 -22.49
CA PRO A 84 25.31 -2.03 -23.74
C PRO A 84 24.00 -2.53 -24.38
N THR A 85 23.89 -2.47 -25.69
CA THR A 85 22.70 -2.91 -26.42
C THR A 85 22.73 -4.40 -26.78
N ASP A 86 23.91 -5.01 -26.74
CA ASP A 86 24.19 -6.38 -27.17
C ASP A 86 24.14 -7.42 -26.03
N ARG A 87 24.05 -6.97 -24.78
CA ARG A 87 24.05 -7.84 -23.59
C ARG A 87 23.24 -7.27 -22.44
N HIS A 88 22.76 -8.15 -21.58
CA HIS A 88 22.12 -7.79 -20.31
C HIS A 88 23.18 -7.53 -19.24
N GLU A 89 22.82 -6.70 -18.27
CA GLU A 89 23.69 -6.33 -17.17
C GLU A 89 23.14 -6.85 -15.83
N ILE A 90 24.05 -7.03 -14.87
CA ILE A 90 23.72 -7.33 -13.49
C ILE A 90 24.26 -6.18 -12.65
N LEU A 91 23.36 -5.41 -12.02
CA LEU A 91 23.69 -4.39 -11.05
C LEU A 91 23.80 -5.03 -9.66
N LEU A 92 24.92 -4.86 -9.01
CA LEU A 92 25.15 -5.32 -7.63
C LEU A 92 25.24 -4.12 -6.71
N MET A 93 24.49 -4.14 -5.59
CA MET A 93 24.50 -3.07 -4.60
C MET A 93 24.59 -3.67 -3.18
N ASP A 94 25.39 -3.04 -2.35
CA ASP A 94 25.55 -3.40 -0.95
C ASP A 94 24.96 -2.29 -0.08
N GLU A 95 23.98 -2.63 0.77
CA GLU A 95 23.26 -1.73 1.68
C GLU A 95 22.86 -0.37 1.04
N PRO A 96 22.16 -0.35 -0.10
CA PRO A 96 21.81 0.90 -0.78
C PRO A 96 20.75 1.72 -0.02
N ASP A 97 20.20 1.20 1.06
CA ASP A 97 19.28 1.86 1.98
C ASP A 97 19.97 2.76 3.01
N ALA A 98 21.30 2.74 3.09
CA ALA A 98 22.05 3.57 4.01
C ALA A 98 21.66 5.04 3.89
N TYR A 99 21.38 5.69 5.01
CA TYR A 99 20.95 7.09 5.15
C TYR A 99 19.55 7.42 4.57
N LEU A 100 18.88 6.52 3.89
CA LEU A 100 17.54 6.77 3.34
C LEU A 100 16.46 6.62 4.42
N SER A 101 15.49 7.54 4.42
CA SER A 101 14.24 7.36 5.17
C SER A 101 13.45 6.19 4.59
N SER A 102 12.49 5.65 5.32
CA SER A 102 11.60 4.58 4.84
C SER A 102 10.94 4.93 3.49
N SER A 103 10.47 6.16 3.32
CA SER A 103 9.90 6.64 2.04
C SER A 103 10.96 6.72 0.94
N GLY A 104 12.18 7.20 1.26
CA GLY A 104 13.29 7.25 0.30
C GLY A 104 13.74 5.86 -0.16
N GLN A 105 13.66 4.86 0.71
CA GLN A 105 13.93 3.47 0.36
C GLN A 105 12.87 2.89 -0.58
N GLN A 106 11.60 3.20 -0.36
CA GLN A 106 10.53 2.82 -1.29
C GLN A 106 10.69 3.51 -2.65
N ASP A 107 11.11 4.77 -2.66
CA ASP A 107 11.43 5.51 -3.89
C ASP A 107 12.59 4.86 -4.64
N LEU A 108 13.66 4.47 -3.92
CA LEU A 108 14.78 3.74 -4.52
C LEU A 108 14.36 2.37 -5.06
N LEU A 109 13.52 1.61 -4.34
CA LEU A 109 13.01 0.33 -4.80
C LEU A 109 12.33 0.45 -6.17
N ARG A 110 11.49 1.48 -6.36
CA ARG A 110 10.82 1.73 -7.65
C ARG A 110 11.82 2.03 -8.78
N ILE A 111 12.88 2.77 -8.48
CA ILE A 111 13.94 3.04 -9.45
C ILE A 111 14.68 1.77 -9.85
N LEU A 112 15.01 0.90 -8.87
CA LEU A 112 15.69 -0.37 -9.13
C LEU A 112 14.82 -1.34 -9.95
N GLU A 113 13.52 -1.36 -9.70
CA GLU A 113 12.56 -2.15 -10.48
C GLU A 113 12.45 -1.64 -11.92
N GLN A 114 12.32 -0.34 -12.12
CA GLN A 114 12.33 0.29 -13.44
C GLN A 114 13.66 0.08 -14.17
N TYR A 115 14.77 0.08 -13.44
CA TYR A 115 16.07 -0.24 -14.01
C TYR A 115 16.14 -1.69 -14.50
N ALA A 116 15.66 -2.63 -13.70
CA ALA A 116 15.68 -4.05 -14.05
C ALA A 116 14.71 -4.39 -15.20
N GLN A 117 13.52 -3.80 -15.16
CA GLN A 117 12.44 -4.08 -16.12
C GLN A 117 11.68 -2.78 -16.41
N PRO A 118 12.12 -2.00 -17.42
CA PRO A 118 11.42 -0.79 -17.85
C PRO A 118 9.98 -1.08 -18.28
N ASP A 119 9.06 -0.12 -18.04
CA ASP A 119 7.64 -0.23 -18.36
C ASP A 119 7.38 -0.49 -19.85
N ASP A 120 8.26 -0.02 -20.72
CA ASP A 120 8.19 -0.23 -22.18
C ASP A 120 8.62 -1.64 -22.64
N GLY A 121 9.08 -2.47 -21.72
CA GLY A 121 9.55 -3.81 -22.00
C GLY A 121 10.82 -3.90 -22.86
N SER A 122 11.47 -2.77 -23.10
CA SER A 122 12.64 -2.66 -24.01
C SER A 122 13.82 -3.52 -23.55
N ARG A 123 13.88 -3.84 -22.24
CA ARG A 123 15.04 -4.48 -21.66
C ARG A 123 14.68 -5.31 -20.42
N ARG A 124 15.54 -6.29 -20.07
CA ARG A 124 15.46 -7.09 -18.83
C ARG A 124 16.84 -7.27 -18.26
N ASP A 125 17.27 -6.34 -17.43
CA ASP A 125 18.50 -6.45 -16.65
C ASP A 125 18.21 -7.08 -15.27
N GLN A 126 19.26 -7.42 -14.52
CA GLN A 126 19.12 -7.95 -13.17
C GLN A 126 19.68 -6.96 -12.15
N VAL A 127 18.98 -6.83 -11.03
CA VAL A 127 19.47 -6.08 -9.87
C VAL A 127 19.52 -7.02 -8.68
N VAL A 128 20.68 -7.11 -8.05
CA VAL A 128 20.90 -7.86 -6.82
C VAL A 128 21.42 -6.92 -5.78
N TYR A 129 20.75 -6.81 -4.65
CA TYR A 129 21.19 -5.97 -3.55
C TYR A 129 21.03 -6.67 -2.20
N VAL A 130 21.90 -6.31 -1.26
CA VAL A 130 21.85 -6.75 0.13
C VAL A 130 21.28 -5.61 0.97
N THR A 131 20.35 -5.92 1.85
CA THR A 131 19.74 -4.93 2.75
C THR A 131 19.30 -5.57 4.06
N HIS A 132 19.33 -4.78 5.13
CA HIS A 132 18.69 -5.08 6.41
C HIS A 132 17.35 -4.36 6.58
N SER A 133 16.92 -3.57 5.60
CA SER A 133 15.71 -2.79 5.69
C SER A 133 14.48 -3.47 5.08
N PRO A 134 13.36 -3.54 5.81
CA PRO A 134 12.10 -4.07 5.29
C PRO A 134 11.47 -3.18 4.21
N PHE A 135 11.86 -1.89 4.15
CA PHE A 135 11.28 -0.91 3.24
C PHE A 135 11.89 -0.97 1.83
N LEU A 136 13.06 -1.61 1.69
CA LEU A 136 13.69 -1.85 0.40
C LEU A 136 13.35 -3.23 -0.20
N ILE A 137 12.42 -3.97 0.41
CA ILE A 137 12.03 -5.30 -0.05
C ILE A 137 10.70 -5.22 -0.80
N ASN A 138 10.68 -5.73 -2.05
CA ASN A 138 9.43 -5.91 -2.78
C ASN A 138 8.66 -7.13 -2.25
N ARG A 139 7.66 -6.87 -1.42
CA ARG A 139 6.82 -7.91 -0.80
C ARG A 139 5.89 -8.60 -1.79
N ASN A 140 5.60 -7.98 -2.94
CA ASN A 140 4.83 -8.61 -4.01
C ASN A 140 5.63 -9.67 -4.79
N ALA A 141 6.96 -9.68 -4.65
CA ALA A 141 7.88 -10.58 -5.35
C ALA A 141 8.72 -11.41 -4.37
N ALA A 142 8.08 -12.03 -3.38
CA ALA A 142 8.76 -12.80 -2.34
C ALA A 142 9.67 -13.92 -2.87
N HIS A 143 9.35 -14.47 -4.04
CA HIS A 143 10.20 -15.46 -4.73
C HIS A 143 11.58 -14.93 -5.10
N ARG A 144 11.79 -13.61 -5.14
CA ARG A 144 13.09 -12.96 -5.37
C ARG A 144 13.93 -12.81 -4.10
N ILE A 145 13.32 -12.95 -2.92
CA ILE A 145 14.00 -12.76 -1.64
C ILE A 145 14.85 -13.99 -1.32
N ARG A 146 16.07 -13.76 -0.85
CA ARG A 146 16.98 -14.79 -0.32
C ARG A 146 17.44 -14.37 1.06
N VAL A 147 17.13 -15.17 2.08
CA VAL A 147 17.63 -14.95 3.43
C VAL A 147 18.97 -15.64 3.57
N ILE A 148 19.94 -14.91 4.07
CA ILE A 148 21.30 -15.38 4.28
C ILE A 148 21.54 -15.45 5.78
N GLU A 149 21.97 -16.61 6.28
CA GLU A 149 22.28 -16.84 7.68
C GLU A 149 23.71 -17.33 7.82
N LYS A 150 24.35 -16.91 8.91
CA LYS A 150 25.63 -17.51 9.32
C LYS A 150 25.34 -18.87 9.94
N GLY A 151 25.90 -19.92 9.36
CA GLY A 151 25.84 -21.29 9.90
C GLY A 151 26.51 -21.41 11.27
N ARG A 152 26.28 -22.55 11.92
CA ARG A 152 26.94 -22.85 13.18
C ARG A 152 28.37 -23.34 12.88
N GLU A 153 29.33 -22.96 13.73
CA GLU A 153 30.74 -23.37 13.66
C GLU A 153 31.37 -23.16 12.26
N ASP A 154 31.81 -24.22 11.60
CA ASP A 154 32.55 -24.15 10.33
C ASP A 154 31.67 -24.14 9.08
N GLU A 155 30.33 -24.11 9.21
CA GLU A 155 29.43 -24.16 8.05
C GLU A 155 29.45 -22.88 7.18
N GLY A 156 30.02 -21.78 7.64
CA GLY A 156 30.08 -20.51 6.94
C GLY A 156 28.70 -19.86 6.75
N THR A 157 28.56 -19.02 5.72
CA THR A 157 27.32 -18.33 5.38
C THR A 157 26.53 -19.14 4.35
N ARG A 158 25.23 -19.33 4.60
CA ARG A 158 24.35 -20.13 3.72
C ARG A 158 23.05 -19.42 3.40
N VAL A 159 22.45 -19.77 2.26
CA VAL A 159 21.11 -19.33 1.88
C VAL A 159 20.07 -20.23 2.52
N VAL A 160 19.11 -19.64 3.23
CA VAL A 160 17.97 -20.37 3.81
C VAL A 160 17.00 -20.74 2.70
N ARG A 161 16.90 -22.05 2.40
CA ARG A 161 16.12 -22.56 1.26
C ARG A 161 14.62 -22.35 1.38
N ASP A 162 14.07 -22.34 2.59
CA ASP A 162 12.63 -22.26 2.85
C ASP A 162 12.10 -20.84 3.09
N ALA A 163 12.95 -19.83 3.05
CA ALA A 163 12.59 -18.44 3.30
C ALA A 163 11.56 -17.86 2.29
N THR A 164 11.48 -18.45 1.09
CA THR A 164 10.59 -18.00 0.02
C THR A 164 9.16 -18.53 0.13
N LYS A 165 8.91 -19.49 1.01
CA LYS A 165 7.59 -20.12 1.16
C LYS A 165 6.63 -19.35 2.07
N ASN A 166 7.15 -18.40 2.84
CA ASN A 166 6.35 -17.54 3.69
C ASN A 166 6.77 -16.09 3.45
N HIS A 167 5.88 -15.29 2.88
CA HIS A 167 6.14 -13.90 2.49
C HIS A 167 6.58 -12.99 3.65
N TYR A 168 6.24 -13.34 4.89
CA TYR A 168 6.49 -12.51 6.07
C TYR A 168 7.52 -13.09 7.05
N GLU A 169 7.77 -14.40 7.03
CA GLU A 169 8.69 -15.05 7.97
C GLU A 169 10.16 -14.62 7.79
N PRO A 170 10.69 -14.44 6.57
CA PRO A 170 12.02 -13.90 6.38
C PRO A 170 12.19 -12.49 6.98
N LEU A 171 11.16 -11.67 6.87
CA LEU A 171 11.14 -10.33 7.45
C LEU A 171 11.09 -10.37 8.97
N ARG A 172 10.27 -11.25 9.54
CA ARG A 172 10.14 -11.44 10.99
C ARG A 172 11.42 -11.98 11.63
N THR A 173 12.09 -12.90 10.97
CA THR A 173 13.32 -13.52 11.45
C THR A 173 14.51 -12.57 11.36
N SER A 174 14.61 -11.78 10.30
CA SER A 174 15.74 -10.86 10.09
C SER A 174 15.63 -9.56 10.90
N LEU A 175 14.41 -9.11 11.23
CA LEU A 175 14.17 -7.83 11.90
C LEU A 175 13.93 -7.93 13.42
N GLY A 176 13.79 -9.15 13.94
CA GLY A 176 13.42 -9.39 15.35
C GLY A 176 11.95 -9.07 15.65
N SER A 177 11.41 -9.70 16.71
CA SER A 177 9.98 -9.61 17.06
C SER A 177 9.50 -8.18 17.37
N PHE A 178 10.34 -7.33 17.94
CA PHE A 178 9.97 -5.97 18.34
C PHE A 178 9.74 -5.03 17.14
N VAL A 179 10.55 -5.14 16.09
CA VAL A 179 10.35 -4.36 14.84
C VAL A 179 9.15 -4.89 14.06
N ALA A 180 8.90 -6.20 14.16
CA ALA A 180 7.72 -6.81 13.57
C ALA A 180 6.42 -6.21 14.12
N GLU A 181 6.30 -6.01 15.44
CA GLU A 181 5.09 -5.46 16.06
C GLU A 181 4.82 -3.99 15.67
N THR A 182 5.85 -3.18 15.47
CA THR A 182 5.71 -1.78 15.02
C THR A 182 5.57 -1.65 13.51
N ALA A 183 6.09 -2.60 12.73
CA ALA A 183 5.98 -2.63 11.27
C ALA A 183 4.64 -3.20 10.76
N PHE A 184 3.80 -3.75 11.65
CA PHE A 184 2.51 -4.35 11.29
C PHE A 184 1.41 -3.33 10.96
N ILE A 185 1.58 -2.06 11.29
CA ILE A 185 0.64 -1.00 10.93
C ILE A 185 1.29 -0.14 9.86
N GLY A 186 0.94 -0.43 8.61
CA GLY A 186 1.44 0.26 7.43
C GLY A 186 0.59 1.47 7.02
N GLY A 187 0.89 2.02 5.84
CA GLY A 187 0.12 3.12 5.24
C GLY A 187 -1.35 2.76 5.00
N SER A 188 -1.63 1.50 4.61
CA SER A 188 -2.98 0.92 4.51
C SER A 188 -2.96 -0.46 5.16
N ASN A 189 -4.03 -0.84 5.88
CA ASN A 189 -4.06 -2.06 6.66
C ASN A 189 -5.30 -2.91 6.36
N LEU A 190 -5.06 -4.20 6.12
CA LEU A 190 -6.09 -5.22 6.07
C LEU A 190 -5.96 -6.10 7.32
N PHE A 191 -6.92 -6.02 8.22
CA PHE A 191 -6.99 -6.89 9.39
C PHE A 191 -7.70 -8.18 9.04
N VAL A 192 -7.09 -9.31 9.41
CA VAL A 192 -7.61 -10.68 9.20
C VAL A 192 -7.54 -11.46 10.50
N GLU A 193 -8.32 -12.53 10.62
CA GLU A 193 -8.40 -13.28 11.89
C GLU A 193 -7.13 -14.05 12.18
N GLY A 194 -6.60 -14.76 11.17
CA GLY A 194 -5.50 -15.68 11.34
C GLY A 194 -4.28 -15.46 10.45
N LEU A 195 -3.19 -16.14 10.79
CA LEU A 195 -1.99 -16.20 9.96
C LEU A 195 -2.23 -16.96 8.64
N ALA A 196 -3.16 -17.92 8.62
CA ALA A 196 -3.52 -18.66 7.42
C ALA A 196 -4.13 -17.72 6.38
N ASP A 197 -5.05 -16.85 6.79
CA ASP A 197 -5.67 -15.82 5.92
C ASP A 197 -4.61 -14.92 5.31
N GLN A 198 -3.66 -14.45 6.13
CA GLN A 198 -2.54 -13.64 5.67
C GLN A 198 -1.74 -14.36 4.60
N VAL A 199 -1.40 -15.64 4.80
CA VAL A 199 -0.62 -16.45 3.85
C VAL A 199 -1.39 -16.64 2.55
N LEU A 200 -2.67 -17.01 2.63
CA LEU A 200 -3.53 -17.25 1.46
C LEU A 200 -3.72 -15.96 0.65
N LEU A 201 -4.12 -14.88 1.28
CA LEU A 201 -4.39 -13.61 0.60
C LEU A 201 -3.11 -13.00 -0.01
N ALA A 202 -2.00 -13.01 0.72
CA ALA A 202 -0.73 -12.51 0.20
C ALA A 202 -0.21 -13.36 -0.96
N GLY A 203 -0.23 -14.69 -0.80
CA GLY A 203 0.25 -15.63 -1.80
C GLY A 203 -0.58 -15.56 -3.08
N MET A 204 -1.91 -15.58 -2.96
CA MET A 204 -2.81 -15.51 -4.10
C MET A 204 -2.76 -14.15 -4.80
N SER A 205 -2.66 -13.03 -4.04
CA SER A 205 -2.48 -11.71 -4.64
C SER A 205 -1.19 -11.63 -5.47
N SER A 206 -0.08 -12.17 -4.94
CA SER A 206 1.20 -12.24 -5.66
C SER A 206 1.10 -13.10 -6.93
N LEU A 207 0.40 -14.23 -6.86
CA LEU A 207 0.18 -15.12 -8.02
C LEU A 207 -0.63 -14.40 -9.11
N LEU A 208 -1.74 -13.76 -8.74
CA LEU A 208 -2.59 -13.02 -9.66
C LEU A 208 -1.85 -11.85 -10.34
N ARG A 209 -1.02 -11.13 -9.60
CA ARG A 209 -0.16 -10.07 -10.18
C ARG A 209 0.86 -10.63 -11.15
N GLY A 210 1.47 -11.75 -10.82
CA GLY A 210 2.43 -12.45 -11.69
C GLY A 210 1.82 -12.96 -12.99
N ASP A 211 0.51 -13.14 -13.05
CA ASP A 211 -0.26 -13.53 -14.24
C ASP A 211 -0.78 -12.32 -15.06
N GLY A 212 -0.33 -11.11 -14.74
CA GLY A 212 -0.74 -9.87 -15.42
C GLY A 212 -2.03 -9.28 -14.86
N GLY A 213 -2.43 -9.65 -13.65
CA GLY A 213 -3.60 -9.08 -12.98
C GLY A 213 -3.46 -7.56 -12.78
N SER A 214 -4.56 -6.85 -13.01
CA SER A 214 -4.61 -5.39 -12.85
C SER A 214 -4.27 -4.98 -11.41
N PHE A 215 -3.42 -3.95 -11.26
CA PHE A 215 -3.13 -3.32 -9.97
C PHE A 215 -4.38 -2.85 -9.22
N LEU A 216 -5.46 -2.56 -9.94
CA LEU A 216 -6.74 -2.16 -9.35
C LEU A 216 -7.53 -3.31 -8.72
N ARG A 217 -7.17 -4.55 -9.05
CA ARG A 217 -7.88 -5.77 -8.60
C ARG A 217 -7.02 -6.70 -7.76
N THR A 218 -5.83 -6.28 -7.36
CA THR A 218 -4.90 -7.04 -6.52
C THR A 218 -4.45 -6.18 -5.35
N LEU A 219 -3.96 -6.80 -4.28
CA LEU A 219 -3.36 -6.08 -3.15
C LEU A 219 -1.91 -5.73 -3.48
N ASP A 220 -1.54 -4.46 -3.32
CA ASP A 220 -0.14 -4.06 -3.33
C ASP A 220 0.46 -4.27 -1.94
N LEU A 221 1.18 -5.36 -1.76
CA LEU A 221 1.76 -5.71 -0.47
C LEU A 221 2.90 -4.78 -0.02
N ASN A 222 3.36 -3.88 -0.88
CA ASN A 222 4.28 -2.81 -0.50
C ASN A 222 3.55 -1.65 0.17
N GLU A 223 2.29 -1.41 -0.20
CA GLU A 223 1.44 -0.35 0.34
C GLU A 223 0.45 -0.87 1.39
N VAL A 224 -0.02 -2.11 1.21
CA VAL A 224 -1.01 -2.76 2.08
C VAL A 224 -0.31 -3.74 3.01
N THR A 225 -0.52 -3.57 4.30
CA THR A 225 -0.08 -4.55 5.32
C THR A 225 -1.27 -5.41 5.73
N ILE A 226 -1.14 -6.73 5.58
CA ILE A 226 -2.14 -7.70 6.07
C ILE A 226 -1.76 -8.04 7.52
N VAL A 227 -2.61 -7.68 8.46
CA VAL A 227 -2.38 -7.78 9.91
C VAL A 227 -3.22 -8.92 10.49
N PRO A 228 -2.61 -10.05 10.85
CA PRO A 228 -3.33 -11.14 11.51
C PRO A 228 -3.58 -10.80 12.99
N GLY A 229 -4.83 -10.91 13.43
CA GLY A 229 -5.25 -10.63 14.81
C GLY A 229 -4.92 -11.75 15.80
N GLY A 230 -4.71 -12.97 15.30
CA GLY A 230 -4.58 -14.18 16.11
C GLY A 230 -5.93 -14.74 16.57
N SER A 231 -6.98 -13.92 16.59
CA SER A 231 -8.38 -14.30 16.81
C SER A 231 -9.32 -13.16 16.41
N ALA A 232 -10.57 -13.48 16.10
CA ALA A 232 -11.62 -12.48 15.84
C ALA A 232 -11.76 -11.44 16.97
N SER A 233 -11.70 -11.90 18.22
CA SER A 233 -11.86 -11.04 19.41
C SER A 233 -10.76 -9.98 19.57
N SER A 234 -9.59 -10.18 19.00
CA SER A 234 -8.45 -9.24 19.06
C SER A 234 -8.55 -8.12 18.03
N ILE A 235 -9.30 -8.34 16.94
CA ILE A 235 -9.38 -7.39 15.82
C ILE A 235 -9.92 -6.01 16.23
N PRO A 236 -11.02 -5.88 17.01
CA PRO A 236 -11.50 -4.57 17.42
C PRO A 236 -10.44 -3.75 18.18
N TYR A 237 -9.63 -4.39 19.00
CA TYR A 237 -8.54 -3.75 19.73
C TYR A 237 -7.42 -3.30 18.78
N LEU A 238 -7.01 -4.13 17.83
CA LEU A 238 -5.97 -3.79 16.85
C LEU A 238 -6.39 -2.62 15.95
N VAL A 239 -7.64 -2.62 15.48
CA VAL A 239 -8.21 -1.51 14.71
C VAL A 239 -8.24 -0.23 15.54
N TYR A 240 -8.60 -0.33 16.82
CA TYR A 240 -8.54 0.80 17.74
C TYR A 240 -7.10 1.34 17.91
N LEU A 241 -6.11 0.46 18.07
CA LEU A 241 -4.70 0.86 18.18
C LEU A 241 -4.21 1.54 16.89
N ALA A 242 -4.57 1.02 15.73
CA ALA A 242 -4.18 1.59 14.45
C ALA A 242 -4.79 2.98 14.22
N ARG A 243 -6.03 3.21 14.66
CA ARG A 243 -6.78 4.43 14.36
C ARG A 243 -6.87 5.42 15.53
N GLY A 244 -6.55 5.00 16.73
CA GLY A 244 -6.77 5.79 17.97
C GLY A 244 -5.64 6.70 18.38
N ARG A 245 -4.43 6.48 17.90
CA ARG A 245 -3.22 7.17 18.39
C ARG A 245 -2.82 8.40 17.60
N ASP A 246 -3.13 8.47 16.31
CA ASP A 246 -2.58 9.50 15.43
C ASP A 246 -3.64 10.49 14.93
N GLN A 247 -3.21 11.73 14.71
CA GLN A 247 -4.00 12.74 13.99
C GLN A 247 -4.25 12.31 12.54
N VAL A 248 -3.39 11.47 12.00
CA VAL A 248 -3.48 10.88 10.66
C VAL A 248 -3.84 9.41 10.81
N ARG A 249 -5.08 9.07 10.52
CA ARG A 249 -5.56 7.69 10.59
C ARG A 249 -5.18 6.94 9.32
N PRO A 250 -4.57 5.74 9.42
CA PRO A 250 -4.33 4.92 8.24
C PRO A 250 -5.66 4.34 7.71
N PRO A 251 -5.82 4.20 6.38
CA PRO A 251 -6.90 3.42 5.79
C PRO A 251 -6.90 1.99 6.36
N CYS A 252 -8.05 1.50 6.77
CA CYS A 252 -8.21 0.18 7.35
C CYS A 252 -9.42 -0.53 6.76
N VAL A 253 -9.26 -1.82 6.46
CA VAL A 253 -10.35 -2.74 6.12
C VAL A 253 -10.21 -3.95 7.03
N VAL A 254 -11.33 -4.54 7.42
CA VAL A 254 -11.38 -5.75 8.25
C VAL A 254 -12.03 -6.85 7.43
N LEU A 255 -11.41 -8.03 7.40
CA LEU A 255 -12.01 -9.27 6.90
C LEU A 255 -12.25 -10.20 8.08
N LEU A 256 -13.47 -10.66 8.25
CA LEU A 256 -13.92 -11.56 9.30
C LEU A 256 -14.51 -12.84 8.71
N ASP A 257 -14.40 -13.93 9.46
CA ASP A 257 -15.06 -15.19 9.17
C ASP A 257 -16.58 -15.10 9.38
N GLY A 258 -17.33 -16.02 8.79
CA GLY A 258 -18.79 -16.13 8.90
C GLY A 258 -19.26 -16.77 10.21
N ASP A 259 -18.35 -17.20 11.07
CA ASP A 259 -18.59 -17.90 12.31
C ASP A 259 -19.19 -16.99 13.42
N PRO A 260 -19.61 -17.53 14.58
CA PRO A 260 -20.10 -16.72 15.70
C PRO A 260 -19.07 -15.71 16.24
N ALA A 261 -17.78 -16.04 16.23
CA ALA A 261 -16.73 -15.16 16.74
C ALA A 261 -16.52 -13.93 15.82
N GLY A 262 -16.52 -14.14 14.50
CA GLY A 262 -16.47 -13.06 13.51
C GLY A 262 -17.71 -12.15 13.59
N LYS A 263 -18.91 -12.72 13.78
CA LYS A 263 -20.14 -11.94 14.01
C LYS A 263 -20.10 -11.09 15.27
N ASP A 264 -19.50 -11.58 16.33
CA ASP A 264 -19.36 -10.83 17.58
C ASP A 264 -18.28 -9.74 17.45
N ALA A 265 -17.20 -10.00 16.74
CA ALA A 265 -16.19 -8.99 16.41
C ALA A 265 -16.76 -7.84 15.57
N GLU A 266 -17.58 -8.14 14.56
CA GLU A 266 -18.32 -7.15 13.77
C GLU A 266 -19.20 -6.26 14.66
N LYS A 267 -19.99 -6.86 15.55
CA LYS A 267 -20.82 -6.11 16.52
C LYS A 267 -19.97 -5.21 17.43
N ALA A 268 -18.81 -5.70 17.87
CA ALA A 268 -17.89 -4.91 18.70
C ALA A 268 -17.32 -3.70 17.97
N LEU A 269 -16.94 -3.85 16.68
CA LEU A 269 -16.47 -2.77 15.82
C LEU A 269 -17.56 -1.70 15.61
N ARG A 270 -18.82 -2.12 15.41
CA ARG A 270 -19.98 -1.22 15.25
C ARG A 270 -20.33 -0.45 16.53
N ARG A 271 -20.27 -1.10 17.69
CA ARG A 271 -20.58 -0.46 19.00
C ARG A 271 -19.55 0.59 19.38
N GLY A 272 -18.31 0.45 18.91
CA GLY A 272 -17.22 1.35 19.24
C GLY A 272 -16.74 1.22 20.68
N GLY A 273 -15.71 2.02 21.02
CA GLY A 273 -15.14 2.06 22.39
C GLY A 273 -15.98 2.87 23.38
N ALA A 274 -15.38 3.30 24.47
CA ALA A 274 -16.01 3.97 25.62
C ALA A 274 -16.88 5.21 25.28
N ARG A 275 -16.81 5.75 24.07
CA ARG A 275 -17.62 6.89 23.60
C ARG A 275 -18.76 6.50 22.64
N HIS A 276 -19.05 5.21 22.47
CA HIS A 276 -20.07 4.70 21.55
C HIS A 276 -19.95 5.21 20.10
N LYS A 277 -18.74 5.57 19.66
CA LYS A 277 -18.48 5.93 18.26
C LYS A 277 -17.83 4.74 17.57
N PRO A 278 -18.33 4.31 16.40
CA PRO A 278 -17.70 3.28 15.60
C PRO A 278 -16.22 3.60 15.36
N VAL A 279 -15.37 2.59 15.50
CA VAL A 279 -13.92 2.76 15.30
C VAL A 279 -13.59 2.78 13.82
N ILE A 280 -14.41 2.10 13.03
CA ILE A 280 -14.30 1.98 11.57
C ILE A 280 -15.71 2.05 10.97
N ASP A 281 -15.82 2.53 9.72
CA ASP A 281 -17.08 2.52 8.98
C ASP A 281 -17.51 1.07 8.72
N GLU A 282 -18.79 0.77 8.93
CA GLU A 282 -19.39 -0.54 8.69
C GLU A 282 -19.11 -1.06 7.27
N LYS A 283 -19.14 -0.18 6.28
CA LYS A 283 -18.86 -0.51 4.88
C LYS A 283 -17.43 -1.03 4.63
N LEU A 284 -16.52 -0.82 5.58
CA LEU A 284 -15.12 -1.27 5.53
C LEU A 284 -14.88 -2.57 6.33
N VAL A 285 -15.91 -3.13 6.92
CA VAL A 285 -15.91 -4.46 7.53
C VAL A 285 -16.53 -5.44 6.56
N VAL A 286 -15.77 -6.44 6.14
CA VAL A 286 -16.17 -7.48 5.21
C VAL A 286 -16.30 -8.78 5.99
N ARG A 287 -17.45 -9.42 5.92
CA ARG A 287 -17.62 -10.80 6.37
C ARG A 287 -17.61 -11.72 5.17
N ILE A 288 -16.83 -12.79 5.24
CA ILE A 288 -16.59 -13.67 4.09
C ILE A 288 -17.88 -14.40 3.64
N ASP A 289 -18.73 -14.83 4.59
CA ASP A 289 -20.00 -15.50 4.32
C ASP A 289 -20.99 -14.59 3.56
N THR A 290 -21.09 -13.34 4.01
CA THR A 290 -21.95 -12.33 3.38
C THR A 290 -21.41 -11.96 1.99
N TRP A 291 -20.09 -11.73 1.88
CA TRP A 291 -19.48 -11.44 0.60
C TRP A 291 -19.65 -12.59 -0.42
N ALA A 292 -19.46 -13.84 0.00
CA ALA A 292 -19.60 -15.01 -0.88
C ALA A 292 -21.03 -15.15 -1.40
N THR A 293 -22.02 -14.84 -0.56
CA THR A 293 -23.44 -14.84 -0.92
C THR A 293 -23.74 -13.72 -1.93
N ASP A 294 -23.30 -12.50 -1.64
CA ASP A 294 -23.53 -11.32 -2.51
C ASP A 294 -22.83 -11.45 -3.87
N ALA A 295 -21.65 -12.05 -3.88
CA ALA A 295 -20.87 -12.31 -5.09
C ALA A 295 -21.41 -13.50 -5.91
N ALA A 296 -22.42 -14.21 -5.42
CA ALA A 296 -22.93 -15.45 -6.00
C ALA A 296 -21.81 -16.43 -6.35
N LEU A 297 -20.86 -16.61 -5.40
CA LEU A 297 -19.69 -17.44 -5.59
C LEU A 297 -20.11 -18.88 -5.89
N THR A 298 -19.60 -19.45 -6.99
CA THR A 298 -19.87 -20.85 -7.33
C THR A 298 -18.93 -21.74 -6.51
N THR A 299 -19.44 -22.34 -5.46
CA THR A 299 -18.74 -23.36 -4.68
C THR A 299 -19.13 -24.75 -5.18
N PRO A 300 -18.31 -25.80 -4.95
CA PRO A 300 -18.77 -27.19 -5.12
C PRO A 300 -20.06 -27.41 -4.33
N ALA A 301 -20.93 -28.31 -4.83
CA ALA A 301 -22.25 -28.52 -4.29
C ALA A 301 -22.25 -28.56 -2.76
N ASN A 302 -23.10 -27.72 -2.15
CA ASN A 302 -23.38 -27.63 -0.72
C ASN A 302 -22.27 -27.07 0.21
N VAL A 303 -21.22 -26.38 -0.31
CA VAL A 303 -20.25 -25.72 0.55
C VAL A 303 -20.76 -24.34 0.95
N THR A 304 -20.90 -24.12 2.25
CA THR A 304 -21.06 -22.78 2.83
C THR A 304 -19.68 -22.17 3.07
N VAL A 305 -19.43 -20.99 2.52
CA VAL A 305 -18.17 -20.28 2.76
C VAL A 305 -18.26 -19.59 4.11
N GLU A 306 -17.54 -20.11 5.09
CA GLU A 306 -17.46 -19.56 6.45
C GLU A 306 -16.08 -18.97 6.76
N GLU A 307 -15.04 -19.53 6.13
CA GLU A 307 -13.63 -19.14 6.34
C GLU A 307 -12.92 -18.94 5.00
N VAL A 308 -11.74 -18.30 5.01
CA VAL A 308 -10.95 -18.07 3.79
C VAL A 308 -10.49 -19.37 3.15
N GLU A 309 -10.25 -20.41 3.95
CA GLU A 309 -9.87 -21.74 3.51
C GLU A 309 -10.95 -22.42 2.67
N ASP A 310 -12.22 -22.05 2.85
CA ASP A 310 -13.36 -22.60 2.07
C ASP A 310 -13.36 -22.15 0.60
N LEU A 311 -12.54 -21.13 0.25
CA LEU A 311 -12.30 -20.73 -1.14
C LEU A 311 -11.38 -21.69 -1.88
N VAL A 312 -10.71 -22.62 -1.18
CA VAL A 312 -9.80 -23.60 -1.78
C VAL A 312 -10.60 -24.77 -2.34
N PRO A 313 -10.51 -25.06 -3.65
CA PRO A 313 -11.22 -26.18 -4.23
C PRO A 313 -10.81 -27.53 -3.61
N PRO A 314 -11.74 -28.51 -3.44
CA PRO A 314 -11.44 -29.79 -2.83
C PRO A 314 -10.23 -30.52 -3.43
N ALA A 315 -10.07 -30.53 -4.74
CA ALA A 315 -8.93 -31.11 -5.41
C ALA A 315 -7.59 -30.48 -4.96
N VAL A 316 -7.56 -29.14 -4.81
CA VAL A 316 -6.38 -28.42 -4.32
C VAL A 316 -6.17 -28.67 -2.83
N ALA A 317 -7.25 -28.69 -2.05
CA ALA A 317 -7.20 -28.93 -0.62
C ALA A 317 -6.58 -30.30 -0.30
N VAL A 318 -6.98 -31.34 -1.02
CA VAL A 318 -6.43 -32.70 -0.87
C VAL A 318 -4.94 -32.76 -1.26
N GLU A 319 -4.55 -32.16 -2.38
CA GLU A 319 -3.14 -32.14 -2.80
C GLU A 319 -2.25 -31.36 -1.81
N ALA A 320 -2.74 -30.22 -1.30
CA ALA A 320 -2.04 -29.48 -0.26
C ALA A 320 -1.92 -30.28 1.05
N ALA A 321 -3.00 -30.96 1.47
CA ALA A 321 -3.00 -31.82 2.65
C ALA A 321 -2.06 -33.04 2.51
N ARG A 322 -2.01 -33.66 1.32
CA ARG A 322 -1.02 -34.72 1.00
C ARG A 322 0.42 -34.20 1.09
N ALA A 323 0.66 -33.00 0.56
CA ALA A 323 1.98 -32.36 0.66
C ALA A 323 2.35 -32.05 2.12
N TYR A 324 1.38 -31.56 2.90
CA TYR A 324 1.53 -31.35 4.34
C TYR A 324 1.86 -32.65 5.08
N ALA A 325 1.13 -33.73 4.81
CA ALA A 325 1.36 -35.03 5.44
C ALA A 325 2.78 -35.59 5.16
N ARG A 326 3.25 -35.48 3.91
CA ARG A 326 4.62 -35.87 3.55
C ARG A 326 5.67 -35.05 4.27
N ARG A 327 5.45 -33.74 4.37
CA ARG A 327 6.45 -32.80 4.89
C ARG A 327 6.53 -32.81 6.42
N PHE A 328 5.39 -32.81 7.09
CA PHE A 328 5.31 -32.62 8.54
C PHE A 328 5.11 -33.92 9.31
N LEU A 329 4.42 -34.90 8.71
CA LEU A 329 4.27 -36.23 9.32
C LEU A 329 5.28 -37.26 8.80
N GLY A 330 6.09 -36.88 7.81
CA GLY A 330 7.13 -37.78 7.24
C GLY A 330 6.54 -38.97 6.48
N LEU A 331 5.29 -38.89 6.01
CA LEU A 331 4.64 -39.99 5.31
C LEU A 331 5.23 -40.20 3.91
N SER A 332 5.23 -41.46 3.45
CA SER A 332 5.57 -41.79 2.09
C SER A 332 4.54 -41.22 1.11
N THR A 333 4.90 -41.09 -0.18
CA THR A 333 3.96 -40.67 -1.23
C THR A 333 2.73 -41.59 -1.30
N ASN A 334 2.94 -42.90 -1.13
CA ASN A 334 1.86 -43.88 -1.17
C ASN A 334 0.94 -43.78 0.05
N ASP A 335 1.49 -43.50 1.24
CA ASP A 335 0.65 -43.33 2.43
C ASP A 335 -0.13 -42.01 2.37
N ALA A 336 0.49 -40.92 1.95
CA ALA A 336 -0.21 -39.65 1.76
C ALA A 336 -1.34 -39.75 0.72
N ALA A 337 -1.18 -40.60 -0.30
CA ALA A 337 -2.20 -40.83 -1.32
C ALA A 337 -3.46 -41.54 -0.81
N LYS A 338 -3.48 -42.04 0.44
CA LYS A 338 -4.69 -42.59 1.06
C LYS A 338 -5.78 -41.56 1.26
N LEU A 339 -5.44 -40.30 1.47
CA LEU A 339 -6.40 -39.20 1.51
C LEU A 339 -6.92 -38.95 0.09
N GLN A 340 -8.19 -39.25 -0.18
CA GLN A 340 -8.78 -39.10 -1.50
C GLN A 340 -9.73 -37.91 -1.56
N GLU A 341 -9.88 -37.30 -2.74
CA GLU A 341 -10.82 -36.21 -2.96
C GLU A 341 -12.27 -36.64 -2.72
N ALA A 342 -12.61 -37.90 -3.08
CA ALA A 342 -13.94 -38.46 -2.85
C ALA A 342 -14.30 -38.51 -1.35
N ASP A 343 -13.33 -38.80 -0.48
CA ASP A 343 -13.54 -38.83 0.97
C ASP A 343 -13.82 -37.42 1.50
N LEU A 344 -13.10 -36.42 1.00
CA LEU A 344 -13.33 -35.01 1.35
C LEU A 344 -14.73 -34.56 0.88
N ILE A 345 -15.09 -34.87 -0.37
CA ILE A 345 -16.42 -34.52 -0.91
C ILE A 345 -17.55 -35.15 -0.08
N THR A 346 -17.38 -36.40 0.34
CA THR A 346 -18.37 -37.08 1.21
C THR A 346 -18.44 -36.41 2.58
N ALA A 347 -17.31 -35.97 3.13
CA ALA A 347 -17.26 -35.28 4.42
C ALA A 347 -17.86 -33.85 4.36
N LEU A 348 -17.89 -33.20 3.21
CA LEU A 348 -18.51 -31.87 3.03
C LEU A 348 -20.02 -31.90 3.38
N ASP A 349 -20.73 -32.96 3.06
CA ASP A 349 -22.15 -33.09 3.39
C ASP A 349 -22.43 -33.09 4.92
N ALA A 350 -21.44 -33.55 5.70
CA ALA A 350 -21.54 -33.58 7.16
C ALA A 350 -21.02 -32.31 7.85
N HIS A 351 -20.05 -31.64 7.26
CA HIS A 351 -19.31 -30.54 7.90
C HIS A 351 -19.62 -29.15 7.32
N GLY A 352 -20.17 -29.07 6.10
CA GLY A 352 -20.60 -27.81 5.46
C GLY A 352 -19.46 -26.85 5.03
N SER A 353 -18.23 -27.05 5.51
CA SER A 353 -17.05 -26.22 5.16
C SER A 353 -15.89 -27.10 4.69
N VAL A 354 -15.13 -26.60 3.74
CA VAL A 354 -13.97 -27.32 3.16
C VAL A 354 -12.92 -27.59 4.24
N TRP A 355 -12.66 -26.59 5.08
CA TRP A 355 -11.66 -26.73 6.13
C TRP A 355 -12.07 -27.79 7.18
N ASN A 356 -13.29 -27.73 7.69
CA ASN A 356 -13.78 -28.67 8.69
C ASN A 356 -13.83 -30.10 8.15
N ALA A 357 -14.32 -30.29 6.92
CA ALA A 357 -14.34 -31.57 6.25
C ALA A 357 -12.92 -32.12 6.03
N LEU A 358 -11.97 -31.25 5.58
CA LEU A 358 -10.57 -31.63 5.38
C LEU A 358 -9.91 -32.06 6.68
N ALA A 359 -10.08 -31.29 7.76
CA ALA A 359 -9.50 -31.59 9.06
C ALA A 359 -10.01 -32.93 9.60
N ALA A 360 -11.31 -33.19 9.48
CA ALA A 360 -11.91 -34.47 9.89
C ALA A 360 -11.39 -35.65 9.05
N THR A 361 -11.35 -35.50 7.72
CA THR A 361 -10.89 -36.55 6.81
C THR A 361 -9.39 -36.82 7.03
N PHE A 362 -8.59 -35.76 7.23
CA PHE A 362 -7.16 -35.87 7.50
C PHE A 362 -6.89 -36.63 8.80
N ALA A 363 -7.59 -36.29 9.88
CA ALA A 363 -7.47 -36.98 11.15
C ALA A 363 -7.87 -38.47 11.04
N ALA A 364 -8.94 -38.79 10.31
CA ALA A 364 -9.37 -40.16 10.07
C ALA A 364 -8.37 -40.98 9.25
N CYS A 365 -7.70 -40.35 8.25
CA CYS A 365 -6.75 -41.05 7.39
C CYS A 365 -5.36 -41.26 8.03
N PHE A 366 -4.89 -40.33 8.86
CA PHE A 366 -3.50 -40.27 9.29
C PHE A 366 -3.31 -40.30 10.81
N ASP A 367 -4.40 -40.38 11.59
CA ASP A 367 -4.36 -40.27 13.07
C ASP A 367 -3.54 -39.03 13.53
N GLY A 368 -3.72 -37.91 12.83
CA GLY A 368 -2.96 -36.70 13.03
C GLY A 368 -3.78 -35.42 12.77
N HIS A 369 -3.22 -34.29 13.16
CA HIS A 369 -3.85 -33.00 12.95
C HIS A 369 -3.14 -32.23 11.82
N ILE A 370 -3.95 -31.52 11.02
CA ILE A 370 -3.46 -30.56 10.03
C ILE A 370 -3.54 -29.14 10.60
N ASP A 371 -2.46 -28.38 10.46
CA ASP A 371 -2.39 -26.98 10.88
C ASP A 371 -2.80 -26.05 9.73
N LYS A 372 -3.66 -25.06 10.02
CA LYS A 372 -4.16 -24.10 9.02
C LYS A 372 -3.02 -23.35 8.29
N VAL A 373 -1.99 -22.91 9.01
CA VAL A 373 -0.88 -22.14 8.42
C VAL A 373 -0.03 -23.03 7.53
N GLY A 374 0.26 -24.25 7.97
CA GLY A 374 0.97 -25.26 7.18
C GLY A 374 0.19 -25.63 5.92
N PHE A 375 -1.11 -25.84 6.04
CA PHE A 375 -2.02 -26.08 4.92
C PHE A 375 -1.99 -24.91 3.92
N ALA A 376 -2.18 -23.67 4.37
CA ALA A 376 -2.16 -22.47 3.55
C ALA A 376 -0.84 -22.34 2.75
N LYS A 377 0.30 -22.64 3.37
CA LYS A 377 1.62 -22.66 2.70
C LYS A 377 1.69 -23.71 1.58
N GLU A 378 1.12 -24.90 1.81
CA GLU A 378 1.11 -25.94 0.80
C GLU A 378 0.14 -25.63 -0.35
N VAL A 379 -1.00 -24.98 -0.08
CA VAL A 379 -1.90 -24.45 -1.13
C VAL A 379 -1.15 -23.46 -2.04
N ILE A 380 -0.46 -22.48 -1.48
CA ILE A 380 0.30 -21.51 -2.26
C ILE A 380 1.45 -22.18 -3.03
N THR A 381 2.14 -23.13 -2.41
CA THR A 381 3.20 -23.92 -3.07
C THR A 381 2.63 -24.70 -4.28
N TRP A 382 1.50 -25.36 -4.08
CA TRP A 382 0.79 -26.07 -5.15
C TRP A 382 0.40 -25.12 -6.30
N ALA A 383 -0.19 -23.96 -5.97
CA ALA A 383 -0.62 -22.97 -6.96
C ALA A 383 0.56 -22.46 -7.83
N HIS A 384 1.71 -22.17 -7.21
CA HIS A 384 2.92 -21.78 -7.95
C HIS A 384 3.46 -22.88 -8.86
N ASN A 385 3.45 -24.14 -8.42
CA ASN A 385 3.87 -25.27 -9.24
C ASN A 385 2.89 -25.53 -10.39
N ALA A 386 1.58 -25.49 -10.11
CA ALA A 386 0.52 -25.69 -11.09
C ALA A 386 0.54 -24.61 -12.20
N ARG A 387 0.96 -23.38 -11.87
CA ARG A 387 1.12 -22.29 -12.85
C ARG A 387 2.12 -22.62 -13.95
N THR A 388 3.19 -23.32 -13.63
CA THR A 388 4.26 -23.69 -14.58
C THR A 388 4.02 -25.03 -15.25
N ALA A 389 3.03 -25.80 -14.83
CA ALA A 389 2.68 -27.09 -15.40
C ALA A 389 2.07 -26.94 -16.82
N THR A 390 2.33 -27.94 -17.67
CA THR A 390 1.76 -27.99 -19.00
C THR A 390 1.16 -29.39 -19.25
N PRO A 391 -0.17 -29.53 -19.38
CA PRO A 391 -1.21 -28.50 -19.21
C PRO A 391 -1.41 -28.07 -17.76
N GLN A 392 -1.94 -26.85 -17.56
CA GLN A 392 -2.30 -26.37 -16.21
C GLN A 392 -3.52 -27.15 -15.69
N PRO A 393 -3.54 -27.55 -14.38
CA PRO A 393 -4.69 -28.23 -13.80
C PRO A 393 -5.93 -27.31 -13.79
N PRO A 394 -7.14 -27.82 -14.16
CA PRO A 394 -8.37 -27.02 -14.12
C PRO A 394 -8.68 -26.43 -12.74
N ALA A 395 -8.33 -27.12 -11.66
CA ALA A 395 -8.50 -26.65 -10.29
C ALA A 395 -7.74 -25.34 -9.98
N LEU A 396 -6.68 -25.02 -10.74
CA LEU A 396 -5.96 -23.75 -10.61
C LEU A 396 -6.83 -22.57 -11.03
N GLU A 397 -7.63 -22.72 -12.06
CA GLU A 397 -8.52 -21.65 -12.53
C GLU A 397 -9.64 -21.37 -11.52
N TYR A 398 -10.21 -22.41 -10.90
CA TYR A 398 -11.19 -22.24 -9.82
C TYR A 398 -10.58 -21.53 -8.62
N LEU A 399 -9.38 -21.94 -8.20
CA LEU A 399 -8.67 -21.30 -7.09
C LEU A 399 -8.42 -19.81 -7.40
N ARG A 400 -7.95 -19.50 -8.60
CA ARG A 400 -7.73 -18.11 -9.06
C ARG A 400 -9.00 -17.29 -9.03
N THR A 401 -10.08 -17.82 -9.58
CA THR A 401 -11.37 -17.12 -9.69
C THR A 401 -11.92 -16.77 -8.32
N ASN A 402 -11.93 -17.74 -7.38
CA ASN A 402 -12.44 -17.54 -6.04
C ASN A 402 -11.65 -16.43 -5.31
N PHE A 403 -10.34 -16.53 -5.29
CA PHE A 403 -9.50 -15.53 -4.62
C PHE A 403 -9.46 -14.19 -5.35
N ALA A 404 -9.52 -14.17 -6.68
CA ALA A 404 -9.56 -12.93 -7.44
C ALA A 404 -10.78 -12.07 -7.10
N GLY A 405 -11.94 -12.69 -6.90
CA GLY A 405 -13.17 -12.02 -6.48
C GLY A 405 -13.02 -11.35 -5.11
N LEU A 406 -12.57 -12.11 -4.10
CA LEU A 406 -12.36 -11.59 -2.74
C LEU A 406 -11.30 -10.49 -2.71
N ILE A 407 -10.16 -10.73 -3.33
CA ILE A 407 -9.03 -9.78 -3.35
C ILE A 407 -9.42 -8.49 -4.06
N ALA A 408 -10.16 -8.57 -5.18
CA ALA A 408 -10.66 -7.39 -5.88
C ALA A 408 -11.65 -6.59 -5.02
N HIS A 409 -12.54 -7.27 -4.28
CA HIS A 409 -13.47 -6.62 -3.37
C HIS A 409 -12.73 -5.89 -2.24
N ILE A 410 -11.77 -6.55 -1.60
CA ILE A 410 -10.93 -5.96 -0.54
C ILE A 410 -10.13 -4.77 -1.10
N ALA A 411 -9.53 -4.89 -2.27
CA ALA A 411 -8.77 -3.81 -2.92
C ALA A 411 -9.65 -2.58 -3.19
N LEU A 412 -10.91 -2.78 -3.59
CA LEU A 412 -11.88 -1.70 -3.75
C LEU A 412 -12.18 -1.01 -2.42
N LYS A 413 -12.41 -1.78 -1.35
CA LYS A 413 -12.67 -1.26 0.01
C LYS A 413 -11.47 -0.49 0.57
N LEU A 414 -10.25 -0.97 0.36
CA LEU A 414 -9.04 -0.27 0.78
C LEU A 414 -8.89 1.08 0.08
N ARG A 415 -9.21 1.18 -1.21
CA ARG A 415 -9.22 2.45 -1.93
C ARG A 415 -10.28 3.40 -1.39
N ALA A 416 -11.51 2.92 -1.19
CA ALA A 416 -12.56 3.72 -0.58
C ALA A 416 -12.17 4.24 0.82
N ALA A 417 -11.51 3.38 1.63
CA ALA A 417 -10.97 3.79 2.93
C ALA A 417 -9.90 4.88 2.79
N ALA A 418 -9.00 4.76 1.79
CA ALA A 418 -7.95 5.75 1.54
C ALA A 418 -8.53 7.10 1.10
N GLU A 419 -9.53 7.11 0.23
CA GLU A 419 -10.26 8.30 -0.21
C GLU A 419 -10.97 8.98 0.97
N GLN A 420 -11.66 8.21 1.81
CA GLN A 420 -12.34 8.71 3.00
C GLN A 420 -11.36 9.35 4.00
N GLU A 421 -10.20 8.75 4.25
CA GLU A 421 -9.20 9.31 5.14
C GLU A 421 -8.49 10.53 4.53
N ALA A 422 -8.29 10.57 3.23
CA ALA A 422 -7.77 11.75 2.52
C ALA A 422 -8.75 12.94 2.65
N ALA A 423 -10.04 12.70 2.41
CA ALA A 423 -11.10 13.70 2.59
C ALA A 423 -11.12 14.22 4.04
N SER A 424 -11.09 13.32 5.03
CA SER A 424 -11.08 13.70 6.45
C SER A 424 -9.86 14.55 6.83
N ARG A 425 -8.68 14.25 6.29
CA ARG A 425 -7.45 15.05 6.51
C ARG A 425 -7.58 16.45 5.92
N ARG A 426 -8.08 16.56 4.68
CA ARG A 426 -8.34 17.84 4.01
C ARG A 426 -9.28 18.70 4.84
N ASP A 427 -10.40 18.14 5.27
CA ASP A 427 -11.42 18.85 6.06
C ASP A 427 -10.88 19.35 7.39
N ASN A 428 -10.09 18.51 8.09
CA ASN A 428 -9.47 18.90 9.35
C ASN A 428 -8.42 20.01 9.15
N ARG A 429 -7.72 20.02 8.03
CA ARG A 429 -6.75 21.07 7.69
C ARG A 429 -7.46 22.38 7.37
N LEU A 430 -8.51 22.35 6.55
CA LEU A 430 -9.32 23.53 6.25
C LEU A 430 -9.96 24.12 7.51
N ARG A 431 -10.54 23.29 8.37
CA ARG A 431 -11.09 23.76 9.66
C ARG A 431 -10.07 24.46 10.52
N ARG A 432 -8.84 23.95 10.59
CA ARG A 432 -7.78 24.61 11.37
C ARG A 432 -7.39 25.95 10.77
N LEU A 433 -7.24 26.04 9.46
CA LEU A 433 -6.90 27.29 8.77
C LEU A 433 -8.00 28.33 8.96
N VAL A 434 -9.27 27.97 8.71
CA VAL A 434 -10.39 28.89 8.85
C VAL A 434 -10.61 29.31 10.31
N ASN A 435 -10.57 28.39 11.26
CA ASN A 435 -10.78 28.72 12.68
C ASN A 435 -9.61 29.54 13.25
N GLY A 436 -8.37 29.22 12.87
CA GLY A 436 -7.21 30.03 13.25
C GLY A 436 -7.34 31.46 12.72
N PHE A 437 -7.67 31.60 11.43
CA PHE A 437 -7.91 32.90 10.81
C PHE A 437 -8.97 33.73 11.55
N VAL A 438 -10.12 33.14 11.89
CA VAL A 438 -11.20 33.85 12.60
C VAL A 438 -10.78 34.30 14.00
N GLN A 439 -9.92 33.53 14.68
CA GLN A 439 -9.39 33.88 16.00
C GLN A 439 -8.34 34.97 15.93
N ASP A 440 -7.44 34.91 14.95
CA ASP A 440 -6.30 35.81 14.83
C ASP A 440 -6.69 37.18 14.25
N HIS A 441 -7.77 37.24 13.47
CA HIS A 441 -8.21 38.45 12.78
C HIS A 441 -9.69 38.78 13.06
N PRO A 442 -10.05 39.19 14.31
CA PRO A 442 -11.46 39.45 14.66
C PRO A 442 -12.02 40.72 14.04
N ASN A 443 -11.19 41.72 13.71
CA ASN A 443 -11.64 43.08 13.36
C ASN A 443 -11.19 43.56 11.95
N GLY A 444 -10.47 42.76 11.20
CA GLY A 444 -9.98 43.11 9.87
C GLY A 444 -8.59 42.55 9.58
N LEU A 445 -8.21 42.57 8.29
CA LEU A 445 -6.88 42.16 7.87
C LEU A 445 -6.47 42.90 6.59
N ARG A 446 -5.15 42.92 6.31
CA ARG A 446 -4.61 43.46 5.06
C ARG A 446 -4.80 42.47 3.90
N ARG A 447 -4.83 42.98 2.68
CA ARG A 447 -4.97 42.15 1.46
C ARG A 447 -3.88 41.10 1.34
N GLU A 448 -2.63 41.43 1.67
CA GLU A 448 -1.50 40.48 1.69
C GLU A 448 -1.81 39.27 2.60
N GLN A 449 -2.31 39.50 3.81
CA GLN A 449 -2.67 38.44 4.74
C GLN A 449 -3.85 37.60 4.24
N ALA A 450 -4.82 38.24 3.56
CA ALA A 450 -5.91 37.53 2.93
C ALA A 450 -5.44 36.66 1.76
N GLN A 451 -4.51 37.16 0.95
CA GLN A 451 -3.90 36.37 -0.13
C GLN A 451 -3.20 35.16 0.44
N GLN A 452 -2.36 35.35 1.46
CA GLN A 452 -1.63 34.23 2.11
C GLN A 452 -2.60 33.18 2.66
N LEU A 453 -3.68 33.58 3.35
CA LEU A 453 -4.70 32.65 3.80
C LEU A 453 -5.31 31.85 2.64
N LEU A 454 -5.69 32.52 1.54
CA LEU A 454 -6.30 31.86 0.39
C LEU A 454 -5.29 30.96 -0.36
N ASP A 455 -4.01 31.29 -0.35
CA ASP A 455 -2.93 30.42 -0.85
C ASP A 455 -2.78 29.17 0.03
N ASP A 456 -2.77 29.33 1.35
CA ASP A 456 -2.72 28.23 2.30
C ASP A 456 -3.94 27.30 2.17
N ILE A 457 -5.14 27.87 1.98
CA ILE A 457 -6.36 27.11 1.70
C ILE A 457 -6.23 26.37 0.38
N THR A 458 -5.77 27.02 -0.69
CA THR A 458 -5.57 26.40 -2.01
C THR A 458 -4.59 25.24 -1.94
N PHE A 459 -3.52 25.41 -1.19
CA PHE A 459 -2.53 24.36 -0.94
C PHE A 459 -3.07 23.20 -0.08
N ALA A 460 -4.06 23.46 0.77
CA ALA A 460 -4.71 22.43 1.57
C ALA A 460 -5.71 21.59 0.76
N LEU A 461 -6.17 22.09 -0.39
CA LEU A 461 -7.06 21.38 -1.31
C LEU A 461 -6.26 20.40 -2.18
N ASP A 462 -6.77 19.18 -2.33
CA ASP A 462 -6.22 18.17 -3.24
C ASP A 462 -6.78 18.30 -4.66
N ASP A 463 -6.31 17.46 -5.59
CA ASP A 463 -6.77 17.46 -6.98
C ASP A 463 -8.07 16.65 -7.22
N SER A 464 -8.80 16.33 -6.16
CA SER A 464 -10.09 15.64 -6.27
C SER A 464 -11.19 16.57 -6.73
N GLY A 465 -12.23 16.04 -7.41
CA GLY A 465 -13.41 16.81 -7.83
C GLY A 465 -14.15 17.49 -6.66
N ALA A 466 -14.01 16.95 -5.43
CA ALA A 466 -14.55 17.58 -4.23
C ALA A 466 -13.86 18.91 -3.87
N SER A 467 -12.66 19.16 -4.39
CA SER A 467 -11.92 20.40 -4.21
C SER A 467 -12.28 21.50 -5.24
N ASP A 468 -13.02 21.18 -6.30
CA ASP A 468 -13.35 22.14 -7.37
C ASP A 468 -14.22 23.29 -6.87
N GLN A 469 -15.27 22.99 -6.10
CA GLN A 469 -16.14 24.01 -5.52
C GLN A 469 -15.41 24.94 -4.54
N PRO A 470 -14.65 24.44 -3.55
CA PRO A 470 -13.79 25.27 -2.71
C PRO A 470 -12.81 26.15 -3.51
N ARG A 471 -12.19 25.63 -4.59
CA ARG A 471 -11.31 26.42 -5.47
C ARG A 471 -12.03 27.56 -6.17
N LEU A 472 -13.27 27.32 -6.62
CA LEU A 472 -14.12 28.39 -7.21
C LEU A 472 -14.42 29.48 -6.19
N VAL A 473 -14.77 29.11 -4.95
CA VAL A 473 -15.02 30.10 -3.87
C VAL A 473 -13.76 30.90 -3.56
N VAL A 474 -12.59 30.27 -3.47
CA VAL A 474 -11.31 30.97 -3.30
C VAL A 474 -11.08 31.98 -4.42
N THR A 475 -11.33 31.60 -5.67
CA THR A 475 -11.17 32.47 -6.83
C THR A 475 -12.14 33.64 -6.78
N GLN A 476 -13.40 33.42 -6.37
CA GLN A 476 -14.40 34.46 -6.21
C GLN A 476 -14.03 35.44 -5.09
N LEU A 477 -13.54 34.95 -3.95
CA LEU A 477 -13.10 35.79 -2.85
C LEU A 477 -11.93 36.72 -3.27
N ARG A 478 -10.95 36.21 -4.03
CA ARG A 478 -9.86 37.03 -4.57
C ARG A 478 -10.40 38.21 -5.43
N ARG A 479 -11.34 37.91 -6.33
CA ARG A 479 -11.93 38.91 -7.25
C ARG A 479 -12.82 39.91 -6.52
N ASN A 480 -13.74 39.43 -5.68
CA ASN A 480 -14.74 40.25 -5.01
C ASN A 480 -14.11 41.27 -4.06
N HIS A 481 -13.02 40.88 -3.39
CA HIS A 481 -12.31 41.72 -2.41
C HIS A 481 -11.06 42.40 -2.99
N LYS A 482 -10.86 42.33 -4.34
CA LYS A 482 -9.76 42.98 -5.07
C LYS A 482 -8.37 42.71 -4.39
N LEU A 483 -8.13 41.47 -4.04
CA LEU A 483 -6.93 41.13 -3.28
C LEU A 483 -5.64 41.34 -4.07
N ASP A 484 -5.69 41.35 -5.39
CA ASP A 484 -4.53 41.57 -6.27
C ASP A 484 -4.12 43.04 -6.41
N SER A 485 -4.84 43.99 -5.74
CA SER A 485 -4.48 45.40 -5.67
C SER A 485 -3.52 45.66 -4.49
N ASP A 486 -3.35 46.92 -4.06
CA ASP A 486 -2.35 47.27 -3.03
C ASP A 486 -2.39 46.33 -1.82
N PRO A 487 -1.30 45.58 -1.57
CA PRO A 487 -1.22 44.55 -0.51
C PRO A 487 -1.39 45.12 0.90
N MET A 488 -1.04 46.39 1.11
CA MET A 488 -1.05 47.03 2.43
C MET A 488 -2.41 47.59 2.84
N GLU A 489 -3.33 47.70 1.90
CA GLU A 489 -4.71 48.13 2.20
C GLU A 489 -5.50 47.04 2.93
N GLN A 490 -6.51 47.49 3.69
CA GLN A 490 -7.46 46.62 4.35
C GLN A 490 -8.36 45.90 3.33
N VAL A 491 -8.77 44.68 3.64
CA VAL A 491 -9.73 43.94 2.83
C VAL A 491 -11.09 44.68 2.88
N PRO A 492 -11.65 45.08 1.72
CA PRO A 492 -12.97 45.70 1.68
C PRO A 492 -14.05 44.68 2.08
N ASP A 493 -15.10 45.15 2.78
CA ASP A 493 -16.21 44.30 3.25
C ASP A 493 -15.71 43.04 4.02
N PHE A 494 -14.89 43.26 5.05
CA PHE A 494 -14.23 42.18 5.81
C PHE A 494 -15.23 41.15 6.34
N ASP A 495 -16.43 41.54 6.76
CA ASP A 495 -17.46 40.62 7.22
C ASP A 495 -17.88 39.65 6.12
N LYS A 496 -18.08 40.14 4.91
CA LYS A 496 -18.42 39.29 3.74
C LYS A 496 -17.25 38.38 3.34
N PHE A 497 -16.02 38.87 3.47
CA PHE A 497 -14.83 38.02 3.25
C PHE A 497 -14.80 36.89 4.28
N THR A 498 -14.98 37.19 5.54
CA THR A 498 -15.00 36.20 6.62
C THR A 498 -16.12 35.17 6.46
N ASP A 499 -17.31 35.62 6.08
CA ASP A 499 -18.44 34.72 5.80
C ASP A 499 -18.16 33.83 4.58
N GLY A 500 -17.51 34.36 3.55
CA GLY A 500 -17.08 33.60 2.38
C GLY A 500 -16.04 32.54 2.74
N VAL A 501 -15.05 32.87 3.60
CA VAL A 501 -14.08 31.90 4.09
C VAL A 501 -14.75 30.82 4.96
N LYS A 502 -15.69 31.21 5.84
CA LYS A 502 -16.48 30.25 6.63
C LYS A 502 -17.34 29.34 5.77
N SER A 503 -17.86 29.83 4.65
CA SER A 503 -18.70 29.03 3.74
C SER A 503 -17.96 27.80 3.18
N LEU A 504 -16.62 27.84 3.08
CA LEU A 504 -15.80 26.71 2.71
C LEU A 504 -15.97 25.48 3.64
N LEU A 505 -16.33 25.71 4.91
CA LEU A 505 -16.61 24.63 5.88
C LEU A 505 -18.03 24.06 5.76
N TYR A 506 -18.99 24.81 5.19
CA TYR A 506 -20.39 24.40 5.10
C TYR A 506 -20.71 23.68 3.79
N GLN A 507 -20.07 24.03 2.70
CA GLN A 507 -20.30 23.41 1.40
C GLN A 507 -19.92 21.93 1.37
N GLN A 508 -18.95 21.52 2.17
CA GLN A 508 -18.56 20.13 2.33
C GLN A 508 -19.65 19.26 2.97
N ARG A 509 -20.39 19.78 3.93
CA ARG A 509 -21.50 19.04 4.58
C ARG A 509 -22.66 18.73 3.61
N LEU A 510 -22.89 19.57 2.60
CA LEU A 510 -23.92 19.34 1.60
C LEU A 510 -23.52 18.26 0.59
N HIS A 511 -22.22 18.15 0.26
CA HIS A 511 -21.70 17.12 -0.63
C HIS A 511 -21.78 15.73 0.02
N ASP A 512 -21.37 15.63 1.29
CA ASP A 512 -21.43 14.38 2.08
C ASP A 512 -22.88 13.87 2.25
N GLN A 513 -23.84 14.79 2.35
CA GLN A 513 -25.27 14.44 2.44
C GLN A 513 -25.87 14.02 1.08
N GLN A 514 -25.38 14.55 -0.04
CA GLN A 514 -25.84 14.17 -1.38
C GLN A 514 -25.25 12.83 -1.84
N GLU A 515 -23.99 12.53 -1.53
CA GLU A 515 -23.40 11.21 -1.81
C GLU A 515 -24.00 10.11 -0.94
N GLY A 516 -24.36 10.40 0.31
CA GLY A 516 -25.09 9.48 1.18
C GLY A 516 -26.52 9.18 0.72
N ALA A 517 -27.16 10.11 -0.01
CA ALA A 517 -28.52 9.95 -0.51
C ALA A 517 -28.59 9.26 -1.89
N THR A 518 -27.50 9.26 -2.67
CA THR A 518 -27.42 8.56 -3.97
C THR A 518 -26.89 7.12 -3.84
N ALA A 519 -26.45 6.71 -2.65
CA ALA A 519 -25.93 5.38 -2.35
C ALA A 519 -26.91 4.53 -1.49
N SER A 520 -28.14 5.00 -1.27
CA SER A 520 -29.22 4.26 -0.58
C SER A 520 -30.23 3.67 -1.56
#